data_59371bebe8e0b2ee63c6800addf97c50
#
_entry.id   59371bebe8e0b2ee63c6800addf97c50
#
_cell.length_a   1.000
_cell.length_b   1.000
_cell.length_c   1.000
_cell.angle_alpha   90.00
_cell.angle_beta   90.00
_cell.angle_gamma   90.00
#
_symmetry.space_group_name_H-M   'P 1'
#
loop_
_entity.id
_entity.type
_entity.pdbx_description
1 polymer ?
#
loop_
_entity_poly.entity_id
_entity_poly.type
_entity_poly.pdbx_seq_one_letter_code
_entity_poly.pdbx_strand_id
1 'polypeptide(L)'
;RADRAANIRRNAGTFGLSHRLTVTEGGWPAAVRDLPAPDAVFIGGGADSAGIETIWGAMPVGARLVVNAVTLESEALLASCHGIRGGTLMRFEIASAEPLGGRHGWRPARPVVQWSVVK
;
A
#
# COMPACT_ATOMS: atom_id res chain seq x y z
N ARG A 1 7.12 3.39 12.53
CA ARG A 1 7.53 4.74 12.97
C ARG A 1 6.44 5.27 13.89
N ALA A 2 6.81 5.52 15.16
CA ALA A 2 5.87 5.92 16.20
C ALA A 2 5.09 7.21 15.88
N ASP A 3 5.71 8.16 15.18
CA ASP A 3 5.09 9.38 14.69
C ASP A 3 3.90 9.12 13.76
N ARG A 4 4.01 8.14 12.88
CA ARG A 4 2.93 7.77 11.96
C ARG A 4 1.78 7.06 12.68
N ALA A 5 2.09 6.14 13.60
CA ALA A 5 1.09 5.47 14.40
C ALA A 5 0.29 6.45 15.27
N ALA A 6 0.97 7.42 15.89
CA ALA A 6 0.32 8.49 16.64
C ALA A 6 -0.61 9.34 15.75
N ASN A 7 -0.19 9.69 14.54
CA ASN A 7 -1.02 10.42 13.59
C ASN A 7 -2.27 9.63 13.18
N ILE A 8 -2.14 8.33 12.93
CA ILE A 8 -3.29 7.46 12.59
C ILE A 8 -4.29 7.44 13.75
N ARG A 9 -3.84 7.25 14.99
CA ARG A 9 -4.71 7.24 16.17
C ARG A 9 -5.43 8.58 16.37
N ARG A 10 -4.71 9.70 16.21
CA ARG A 10 -5.28 11.04 16.29
C ARG A 10 -6.36 11.25 15.22
N ASN A 11 -6.08 10.89 13.98
CA ASN A 11 -7.03 11.02 12.87
C ASN A 11 -8.27 10.14 13.10
N ALA A 12 -8.09 8.91 13.56
CA ALA A 12 -9.19 8.03 13.92
C ALA A 12 -10.09 8.65 14.99
N GLY A 13 -9.50 9.30 16.02
CA GLY A 13 -10.25 10.03 17.04
C GLY A 13 -11.01 11.21 16.47
N THR A 14 -10.36 12.03 15.63
CA THR A 14 -10.99 13.19 14.98
C THR A 14 -12.20 12.81 14.14
N PHE A 15 -12.13 11.66 13.44
CA PHE A 15 -13.22 11.17 12.60
C PHE A 15 -14.20 10.23 13.31
N GLY A 16 -14.07 10.04 14.62
CA GLY A 16 -14.95 9.16 15.41
C GLY A 16 -14.81 7.68 15.07
N LEU A 17 -13.68 7.26 14.50
CA LEU A 17 -13.43 5.89 14.00
C LEU A 17 -12.58 5.03 14.93
N SER A 18 -12.22 5.50 16.11
CA SER A 18 -11.33 4.80 17.04
C SER A 18 -11.81 3.39 17.41
N HIS A 19 -13.12 3.18 17.45
CA HIS A 19 -13.73 1.87 17.74
C HIS A 19 -13.69 0.88 16.57
N ARG A 20 -13.35 1.34 15.37
CA ARG A 20 -13.28 0.54 14.13
C ARG A 20 -11.86 0.35 13.62
N LEU A 21 -10.87 0.99 14.24
CA LEU A 21 -9.48 0.98 13.79
C LEU A 21 -8.57 0.48 14.90
N THR A 22 -7.85 -0.59 14.64
CA THR A 22 -6.76 -1.08 15.49
C THR A 22 -5.42 -0.71 14.86
N VAL A 23 -4.54 -0.07 15.63
CA VAL A 23 -3.20 0.31 15.18
C VAL A 23 -2.19 -0.62 15.85
N THR A 24 -1.61 -1.52 15.07
CA THR A 24 -0.52 -2.41 15.49
C THR A 24 0.81 -1.86 15.04
N GLU A 25 1.75 -1.67 15.96
CA GLU A 25 3.11 -1.23 15.66
C GLU A 25 4.03 -2.43 15.56
N GLY A 26 4.86 -2.46 14.52
CA GLY A 26 5.82 -3.55 14.32
C GLY A 26 6.42 -3.50 12.92
N GLY A 27 7.37 -4.40 12.68
CA GLY A 27 8.00 -4.61 11.38
C GLY A 27 7.17 -5.56 10.51
N TRP A 28 7.09 -5.24 9.25
CA TRP A 28 6.53 -6.09 8.20
C TRP A 28 7.44 -7.30 7.93
N PRO A 29 6.94 -8.51 7.70
CA PRO A 29 5.53 -8.94 7.81
C PRO A 29 5.14 -9.45 9.22
N ALA A 30 6.07 -9.44 10.19
CA ALA A 30 5.85 -10.02 11.52
C ALA A 30 4.65 -9.43 12.26
N ALA A 31 4.41 -8.12 12.13
CA ALA A 31 3.33 -7.40 12.80
C ALA A 31 1.91 -7.87 12.41
N VAL A 32 1.77 -8.63 11.33
CA VAL A 32 0.46 -9.09 10.83
C VAL A 32 0.19 -10.58 11.08
N ARG A 33 1.15 -11.32 11.63
CA ARG A 33 1.04 -12.79 11.80
C ARG A 33 -0.12 -13.23 12.69
N ASP A 34 -0.37 -12.46 13.74
CA ASP A 34 -1.37 -12.81 14.77
C ASP A 34 -2.72 -12.11 14.53
N LEU A 35 -2.88 -11.45 13.39
CA LEU A 35 -4.14 -10.83 13.02
C LEU A 35 -5.12 -11.85 12.44
N PRO A 36 -6.44 -11.62 12.60
CA PRO A 36 -7.44 -12.44 11.93
C PRO A 36 -7.25 -12.49 10.43
N ALA A 37 -7.72 -13.57 9.79
CA ALA A 37 -7.70 -13.69 8.33
C ALA A 37 -8.39 -12.49 7.68
N PRO A 38 -7.73 -11.78 6.75
CA PRO A 38 -8.27 -10.55 6.19
C PRO A 38 -9.21 -10.82 5.02
N ASP A 39 -10.24 -9.98 4.85
CA ASP A 39 -11.03 -9.92 3.62
C ASP A 39 -10.32 -9.08 2.54
N ALA A 40 -9.51 -8.12 2.96
CA ALA A 40 -8.69 -7.30 2.07
C ALA A 40 -7.40 -6.85 2.75
N VAL A 41 -6.34 -6.71 1.97
CA VAL A 41 -5.02 -6.21 2.40
C VAL A 41 -4.56 -5.09 1.48
N PHE A 42 -4.08 -3.99 2.06
CA PHE A 42 -3.43 -2.91 1.33
C PHE A 42 -1.99 -2.72 1.83
N ILE A 43 -1.03 -2.75 0.92
CA ILE A 43 0.38 -2.49 1.19
C ILE A 43 0.77 -1.19 0.49
N GLY A 44 0.90 -0.11 1.25
CA GLY A 44 1.17 1.23 0.73
C GLY A 44 2.59 1.46 0.23
N GLY A 45 3.52 0.56 0.53
CA GLY A 45 4.92 0.59 0.10
C GLY A 45 5.79 -0.32 0.95
N GLY A 46 7.04 -0.55 0.52
CA GLY A 46 7.99 -1.39 1.25
C GLY A 46 7.70 -2.89 1.18
N ALA A 47 6.88 -3.34 0.23
CA ALA A 47 6.67 -4.76 0.00
C ALA A 47 7.93 -5.41 -0.57
N ASP A 48 8.25 -6.59 -0.06
CA ASP A 48 9.23 -7.50 -0.61
C ASP A 48 8.59 -8.84 -0.97
N SER A 49 9.33 -9.69 -1.68
CA SER A 49 8.84 -10.98 -2.14
C SER A 49 8.37 -11.86 -0.97
N ALA A 50 9.16 -11.96 0.08
CA ALA A 50 8.84 -12.80 1.25
C ALA A 50 7.58 -12.33 1.97
N GLY A 51 7.40 -11.02 2.11
CA GLY A 51 6.21 -10.43 2.72
C GLY A 51 4.96 -10.66 1.88
N ILE A 52 5.03 -10.51 0.55
CA ILE A 52 3.91 -10.82 -0.35
C ILE A 52 3.52 -12.29 -0.24
N GLU A 53 4.48 -13.22 -0.25
CA GLU A 53 4.20 -14.65 -0.10
C GLU A 53 3.55 -14.97 1.26
N THR A 54 4.04 -14.36 2.34
CA THR A 54 3.47 -14.52 3.68
C THR A 54 2.01 -14.08 3.73
N ILE A 55 1.71 -12.89 3.18
CA ILE A 55 0.34 -12.37 3.12
C ILE A 55 -0.54 -13.23 2.21
N TRP A 56 -0.03 -13.59 1.04
CA TRP A 56 -0.77 -14.43 0.12
C TRP A 56 -1.16 -15.76 0.77
N GLY A 57 -0.23 -16.39 1.51
CA GLY A 57 -0.51 -17.61 2.26
C GLY A 57 -1.59 -17.44 3.31
N ALA A 58 -1.60 -16.31 4.02
CA ALA A 58 -2.55 -16.00 5.10
C ALA A 58 -3.93 -15.56 4.61
N MET A 59 -4.04 -15.08 3.37
CA MET A 59 -5.31 -14.62 2.80
C MET A 59 -6.22 -15.80 2.45
N PRO A 60 -7.53 -15.76 2.78
CA PRO A 60 -8.51 -16.71 2.29
C PRO A 60 -8.80 -16.47 0.79
N VAL A 61 -9.33 -17.52 0.13
CA VAL A 61 -9.86 -17.40 -1.23
C VAL A 61 -10.98 -16.35 -1.26
N GLY A 62 -10.95 -15.47 -2.27
CA GLY A 62 -11.86 -14.34 -2.40
C GLY A 62 -11.37 -13.05 -1.74
N ALA A 63 -10.32 -13.09 -0.92
CA ALA A 63 -9.74 -11.88 -0.35
C ALA A 63 -8.98 -11.06 -1.41
N ARG A 64 -8.98 -9.75 -1.24
CA ARG A 64 -8.33 -8.80 -2.16
C ARG A 64 -6.98 -8.33 -1.63
N LEU A 65 -5.99 -8.31 -2.51
CA LEU A 65 -4.69 -7.71 -2.23
C LEU A 65 -4.46 -6.53 -3.16
N VAL A 66 -4.05 -5.39 -2.59
CA VAL A 66 -3.61 -4.20 -3.33
C VAL A 66 -2.24 -3.79 -2.81
N VAL A 67 -1.28 -3.64 -3.71
CA VAL A 67 0.11 -3.29 -3.38
C VAL A 67 0.56 -2.12 -4.24
N ASN A 68 1.15 -1.09 -3.61
CA ASN A 68 1.75 0.04 -4.28
C ASN A 68 3.28 -0.04 -4.27
N ALA A 69 3.89 0.42 -5.35
CA ALA A 69 5.33 0.54 -5.53
C ALA A 69 5.70 1.92 -6.07
N VAL A 70 6.80 2.49 -5.56
CA VAL A 70 7.37 3.77 -6.01
C VAL A 70 8.86 3.66 -6.36
N THR A 71 9.46 2.47 -6.24
CA THR A 71 10.84 2.17 -6.64
C THR A 71 10.84 1.19 -7.81
N LEU A 72 11.89 1.21 -8.61
CA LEU A 72 12.04 0.29 -9.75
C LEU A 72 12.07 -1.18 -9.31
N GLU A 73 12.72 -1.46 -8.18
CA GLU A 73 12.82 -2.81 -7.61
C GLU A 73 11.44 -3.33 -7.19
N SER A 74 10.66 -2.50 -6.50
CA SER A 74 9.29 -2.87 -6.10
C SER A 74 8.35 -2.96 -7.30
N GLU A 75 8.51 -2.09 -8.31
CA GLU A 75 7.75 -2.15 -9.57
C GLU A 75 8.02 -3.46 -10.31
N ALA A 76 9.29 -3.87 -10.44
CA ALA A 76 9.68 -5.14 -11.05
C ALA A 76 9.07 -6.34 -10.29
N LEU A 77 9.04 -6.29 -8.96
CA LEU A 77 8.38 -7.31 -8.14
C LEU A 77 6.87 -7.38 -8.44
N LEU A 78 6.18 -6.25 -8.49
CA LEU A 78 4.75 -6.23 -8.79
C LEU A 78 4.43 -6.70 -10.20
N ALA A 79 5.27 -6.36 -11.19
CA ALA A 79 5.15 -6.86 -12.54
C ALA A 79 5.29 -8.40 -12.61
N SER A 80 6.24 -8.96 -11.86
CA SER A 80 6.41 -10.40 -11.71
C SER A 80 5.20 -11.05 -11.03
N CYS A 81 4.71 -10.48 -9.94
CA CYS A 81 3.51 -10.96 -9.25
C CYS A 81 2.28 -10.96 -10.17
N HIS A 82 2.10 -9.90 -10.94
CA HIS A 82 1.04 -9.80 -11.94
C HIS A 82 1.16 -10.90 -13.01
N GLY A 83 2.37 -11.17 -13.52
CA GLY A 83 2.61 -12.24 -14.48
C GLY A 83 2.27 -13.63 -13.96
N ILE A 84 2.48 -13.89 -12.66
CA ILE A 84 2.23 -15.19 -12.02
C ILE A 84 0.77 -15.36 -11.58
N ARG A 85 0.16 -14.31 -11.01
CA ARG A 85 -1.14 -14.37 -10.32
C ARG A 85 -2.26 -13.62 -11.03
N GLY A 86 -1.95 -12.92 -12.12
CA GLY A 86 -2.92 -12.09 -12.84
C GLY A 86 -3.32 -10.85 -12.04
N GLY A 87 -4.59 -10.48 -12.13
CA GLY A 87 -5.11 -9.26 -11.57
C GLY A 87 -4.85 -8.05 -12.48
N THR A 88 -4.84 -6.86 -11.90
CA THR A 88 -4.66 -5.59 -12.63
C THR A 88 -3.36 -4.92 -12.19
N LEU A 89 -2.52 -4.53 -13.14
CA LEU A 89 -1.34 -3.71 -12.91
C LEU A 89 -1.56 -2.34 -13.56
N MET A 90 -1.50 -1.28 -12.75
CA MET A 90 -1.73 0.10 -13.18
C MET A 90 -0.56 0.99 -12.78
N ARG A 91 -0.26 1.98 -13.60
CA ARG A 91 0.69 3.04 -13.29
C ARG A 91 -0.02 4.38 -13.26
N PHE A 92 0.18 5.14 -12.20
CA PHE A 92 -0.37 6.48 -12.02
C PHE A 92 0.74 7.51 -12.16
N GLU A 93 0.56 8.47 -13.06
CA GLU A 93 1.41 9.64 -13.24
C GLU A 93 0.56 10.88 -13.04
N ILE A 94 0.92 11.69 -12.05
CA ILE A 94 0.16 12.87 -11.64
C ILE A 94 1.11 14.06 -11.57
N ALA A 95 0.66 15.20 -12.05
CA ALA A 95 1.37 16.47 -11.87
C ALA A 95 0.37 17.52 -11.38
N SER A 96 0.86 18.44 -10.54
CA SER A 96 0.09 19.59 -10.03
C SER A 96 0.67 20.88 -10.59
N ALA A 97 -0.19 21.82 -10.95
CA ALA A 97 0.24 23.14 -11.31
C ALA A 97 0.76 23.89 -10.08
N GLU A 98 1.92 24.52 -10.20
CA GLU A 98 2.51 25.36 -9.14
C GLU A 98 3.14 26.63 -9.71
N PRO A 99 3.35 27.67 -8.90
CA PRO A 99 4.04 28.87 -9.32
C PRO A 99 5.46 28.58 -9.84
N LEU A 100 5.80 29.19 -10.98
CA LEU A 100 7.12 29.12 -11.60
C LEU A 100 7.52 30.53 -12.04
N GLY A 101 8.21 31.27 -11.18
CA GLY A 101 8.45 32.70 -11.36
C GLY A 101 7.13 33.48 -11.42
N GLY A 102 6.94 34.31 -12.44
CA GLY A 102 5.69 35.03 -12.70
C GLY A 102 4.62 34.22 -13.47
N ARG A 103 4.79 32.92 -13.62
CA ARG A 103 3.91 32.01 -14.36
C ARG A 103 3.62 30.75 -13.56
N HIS A 104 3.05 29.72 -14.18
CA HIS A 104 2.80 28.41 -13.61
C HIS A 104 3.45 27.32 -14.45
N GLY A 105 3.88 26.25 -13.81
CA GLY A 105 4.45 25.06 -14.42
C GLY A 105 3.87 23.80 -13.78
N TRP A 106 4.20 22.66 -14.36
CA TRP A 106 3.81 21.35 -13.82
C TRP A 106 4.89 20.81 -12.88
N ARG A 107 4.49 20.45 -11.67
CA ARG A 107 5.31 19.68 -10.74
C ARG A 107 4.85 18.23 -10.73
N PRO A 108 5.65 17.29 -11.29
CA PRO A 108 5.29 15.89 -11.29
C PRO A 108 5.45 15.28 -9.89
N ALA A 109 4.48 14.46 -9.49
CA ALA A 109 4.64 13.52 -8.39
C ALA A 109 5.45 12.29 -8.85
N ARG A 110 5.99 11.53 -7.91
CA ARG A 110 6.59 10.23 -8.26
C ARG A 110 5.50 9.32 -8.82
N PRO A 111 5.75 8.63 -9.93
CA PRO A 111 4.84 7.60 -10.40
C PRO A 111 4.60 6.52 -9.35
N VAL A 112 3.39 6.01 -9.30
CA VAL A 112 3.01 4.88 -8.44
C VAL A 112 2.54 3.75 -9.33
N VAL A 113 3.13 2.56 -9.16
CA VAL A 113 2.61 1.32 -9.75
C VAL A 113 1.78 0.61 -8.70
N GLN A 114 0.58 0.17 -9.08
CA GLN A 114 -0.34 -0.55 -8.22
C GLN A 114 -0.72 -1.89 -8.85
N TRP A 115 -0.54 -2.95 -8.10
CA TRP A 115 -1.05 -4.28 -8.42
C TRP A 115 -2.25 -4.59 -7.53
N SER A 116 -3.35 -5.03 -8.14
CA SER A 116 -4.58 -5.43 -7.46
C SER A 116 -5.02 -6.79 -7.94
N VAL A 117 -5.29 -7.69 -7.00
CA VAL A 117 -5.66 -9.08 -7.31
C VAL A 117 -6.64 -9.62 -6.27
N VAL A 118 -7.50 -10.54 -6.68
CA VAL A 118 -8.34 -11.36 -5.80
C VAL A 118 -7.77 -12.78 -5.78
N LYS A 119 -7.58 -13.34 -4.59
CA LYS A 119 -7.07 -14.71 -4.41
C LYS A 119 -8.08 -15.78 -4.77
#